data_2a796bb2664a6025297fe24aa0b7184a
#
_entry.id   2a796bb2664a6025297fe24aa0b7184a
#
_cell.length_a   1.000
_cell.length_b   1.000
_cell.length_c   1.000
_cell.angle_alpha   90.00
_cell.angle_beta   90.00
_cell.angle_gamma   90.00
#
_symmetry.space_group_name_H-M   'P 1'
#
loop_
_entity.id
_entity.type
_entity.pdbx_description
1 polymer ?
#
loop_
_entity_poly.entity_id
_entity_poly.type
_entity_poly.pdbx_seq_one_letter_code
_entity_poly.pdbx_strand_id
1 'polypeptide(L)'
;MLGAVSRHPVVQIDTEHPSAFGVGPARWRERLRRRLEASSGRRVEVVHYLDARELGDAHAVVLSGSSAPWAAHDPAALRRLGEVVGASGRPVLGICAGMQLLGRFAGGRIEHAAEPEIGELEIEIVERDGLFRDLSERPRVFHYHFDELVDLPDGFRILASTERCRLQAIASEERGWWGTQFHPESYRSANPAGASILRTFFELADGR
;
A
#
# COMPACT_ATOMS: atom_id res chain seq x y z
N MET A 1 -6.96 -9.37 -31.69
CA MET A 1 -6.81 -7.92 -31.51
C MET A 1 -6.01 -7.72 -30.24
N LEU A 2 -4.75 -7.33 -30.34
CA LEU A 2 -3.93 -6.93 -29.17
C LEU A 2 -4.52 -5.61 -28.68
N GLY A 3 -5.20 -5.65 -27.52
CA GLY A 3 -5.72 -4.46 -26.89
C GLY A 3 -4.60 -3.44 -26.70
N ALA A 4 -4.84 -2.18 -27.04
CA ALA A 4 -3.91 -1.09 -26.81
C ALA A 4 -3.54 -1.09 -25.32
N VAL A 5 -2.28 -1.40 -25.01
CA VAL A 5 -1.73 -1.26 -23.65
C VAL A 5 -1.98 0.20 -23.26
N SER A 6 -2.79 0.40 -22.22
CA SER A 6 -3.10 1.75 -21.72
C SER A 6 -1.80 2.52 -21.51
N ARG A 7 -1.75 3.75 -22.04
CA ARG A 7 -0.54 4.59 -22.06
C ARG A 7 -0.14 5.10 -20.66
N HIS A 8 -1.07 5.06 -19.70
CA HIS A 8 -0.87 5.62 -18.36
C HIS A 8 -0.11 4.67 -17.45
N PRO A 9 1.01 5.09 -16.84
CA PRO A 9 1.83 4.25 -15.98
C PRO A 9 1.18 4.09 -14.61
N VAL A 10 1.62 3.08 -13.86
CA VAL A 10 1.46 3.04 -12.40
C VAL A 10 2.60 3.84 -11.79
N VAL A 11 2.31 4.73 -10.84
CA VAL A 11 3.34 5.47 -10.09
C VAL A 11 3.55 4.79 -8.74
N GLN A 12 4.74 4.24 -8.54
CA GLN A 12 5.20 3.75 -7.24
C GLN A 12 5.90 4.90 -6.50
N ILE A 13 5.32 5.36 -5.40
CA ILE A 13 5.98 6.30 -4.49
C ILE A 13 6.85 5.49 -3.53
N ASP A 14 8.16 5.66 -3.62
CA ASP A 14 9.12 5.12 -2.66
C ASP A 14 9.10 5.98 -1.40
N THR A 15 8.54 5.44 -0.31
CA THR A 15 8.42 6.13 0.98
C THR A 15 9.60 5.90 1.92
N GLU A 16 10.64 5.16 1.47
CA GLU A 16 11.81 4.91 2.29
C GLU A 16 12.61 6.19 2.56
N HIS A 17 13.03 6.37 3.80
CA HIS A 17 13.85 7.53 4.14
C HIS A 17 15.31 7.35 3.64
N PRO A 18 15.97 8.40 3.11
CA PRO A 18 17.32 8.28 2.57
C PRO A 18 18.37 7.69 3.53
N SER A 19 18.21 7.87 4.85
CA SER A 19 19.12 7.29 5.84
C SER A 19 19.08 5.77 5.92
N ALA A 20 18.01 5.15 5.44
CA ALA A 20 17.85 3.70 5.38
C ALA A 20 18.21 3.11 4.02
N PHE A 21 18.68 3.90 3.07
CA PHE A 21 19.08 3.41 1.76
C PHE A 21 20.23 2.41 1.88
N GLY A 22 20.03 1.27 1.23
CA GLY A 22 20.99 0.17 1.21
C GLY A 22 20.51 -0.97 0.31
N VAL A 23 21.20 -2.09 0.36
CA VAL A 23 20.89 -3.25 -0.49
C VAL A 23 19.51 -3.84 -0.19
N GLY A 24 19.10 -3.87 1.08
CA GLY A 24 17.80 -4.38 1.50
C GLY A 24 16.64 -3.56 0.92
N PRO A 25 16.52 -2.26 1.26
CA PRO A 25 15.49 -1.36 0.72
C PRO A 25 15.47 -1.31 -0.81
N ALA A 26 16.63 -1.28 -1.47
CA ALA A 26 16.70 -1.32 -2.93
C ALA A 26 16.08 -2.59 -3.53
N ARG A 27 16.30 -3.76 -2.89
CA ARG A 27 15.69 -5.03 -3.31
C ARG A 27 14.18 -5.04 -3.10
N TRP A 28 13.69 -4.47 -2.00
CA TRP A 28 12.24 -4.39 -1.73
C TRP A 28 11.53 -3.47 -2.72
N ARG A 29 12.10 -2.30 -2.99
CA ARG A 29 11.60 -1.37 -4.01
C ARG A 29 11.49 -2.01 -5.38
N GLU A 30 12.55 -2.71 -5.81
CA GLU A 30 12.59 -3.39 -7.11
C GLU A 30 11.63 -4.61 -7.15
N ARG A 31 11.48 -5.35 -6.04
CA ARG A 31 10.48 -6.42 -5.94
C ARG A 31 9.08 -5.85 -6.12
N LEU A 32 8.74 -4.78 -5.39
CA LEU A 32 7.44 -4.13 -5.51
C LEU A 32 7.20 -3.70 -6.95
N ARG A 33 8.14 -2.97 -7.57
CA ARG A 33 8.04 -2.52 -8.96
C ARG A 33 7.68 -3.69 -9.91
N ARG A 34 8.43 -4.79 -9.85
CA ARG A 34 8.18 -5.97 -10.70
C ARG A 34 6.83 -6.62 -10.44
N ARG A 35 6.39 -6.67 -9.18
CA ARG A 35 5.07 -7.22 -8.81
C ARG A 35 3.93 -6.36 -9.34
N LEU A 36 4.09 -5.04 -9.26
CA LEU A 36 3.11 -4.09 -9.81
C LEU A 36 3.04 -4.21 -11.34
N GLU A 37 4.17 -4.28 -12.04
CA GLU A 37 4.20 -4.51 -13.49
C GLU A 37 3.51 -5.82 -13.89
N ALA A 38 3.83 -6.91 -13.17
CA ALA A 38 3.21 -8.21 -13.44
C ALA A 38 1.70 -8.25 -13.17
N SER A 39 1.22 -7.50 -12.16
CA SER A 39 -0.20 -7.49 -11.78
C SER A 39 -1.03 -6.53 -12.60
N SER A 40 -0.45 -5.41 -13.06
CA SER A 40 -1.15 -4.37 -13.83
C SER A 40 -1.01 -4.52 -15.35
N GLY A 41 0.04 -5.20 -15.83
CA GLY A 41 0.43 -5.19 -17.23
C GLY A 41 0.90 -3.82 -17.74
N ARG A 42 1.21 -2.88 -16.83
CA ARG A 42 1.58 -1.50 -17.13
C ARG A 42 3.03 -1.22 -16.72
N ARG A 43 3.67 -0.24 -17.35
CA ARG A 43 4.95 0.30 -16.88
C ARG A 43 4.78 0.91 -15.49
N VAL A 44 5.78 0.73 -14.63
CA VAL A 44 5.83 1.34 -13.31
C VAL A 44 6.94 2.39 -13.27
N GLU A 45 6.56 3.61 -12.93
CA GLU A 45 7.48 4.71 -12.66
C GLU A 45 7.70 4.82 -11.15
N VAL A 46 8.97 4.84 -10.73
CA VAL A 46 9.32 4.97 -9.31
C VAL A 46 9.73 6.41 -9.04
N VAL A 47 9.03 7.04 -8.10
CA VAL A 47 9.30 8.41 -7.66
C VAL A 47 9.54 8.37 -6.15
N HIS A 48 10.60 9.01 -5.68
CA HIS A 48 10.83 9.13 -4.24
C HIS A 48 9.88 10.17 -3.62
N TYR A 49 9.38 9.94 -2.41
CA TYR A 49 8.38 10.81 -1.76
C TYR A 49 8.84 12.26 -1.62
N LEU A 50 10.15 12.51 -1.48
CA LEU A 50 10.72 13.86 -1.43
C LEU A 50 10.60 14.60 -2.77
N ASP A 51 10.52 13.88 -3.88
CA ASP A 51 10.46 14.42 -5.25
C ASP A 51 9.05 14.43 -5.84
N ALA A 52 8.08 13.77 -5.19
CA ALA A 52 6.69 13.74 -5.63
C ALA A 52 6.09 15.16 -5.55
N ARG A 53 5.75 15.73 -6.72
CA ARG A 53 5.13 17.05 -6.84
C ARG A 53 3.76 16.99 -7.49
N GLU A 54 3.63 16.12 -8.46
CA GLU A 54 2.39 15.84 -9.18
C GLU A 54 2.42 14.39 -9.65
N LEU A 55 1.27 13.78 -9.84
CA LEU A 55 1.15 12.39 -10.27
C LEU A 55 0.67 12.27 -11.72
N GLY A 56 0.52 13.40 -12.39
CA GLY A 56 0.21 13.48 -13.83
C GLY A 56 -1.03 12.65 -14.21
N ASP A 57 -0.87 11.89 -15.28
CA ASP A 57 -1.89 10.99 -15.82
C ASP A 57 -1.69 9.53 -15.33
N ALA A 58 -1.14 9.33 -14.13
CA ALA A 58 -0.98 8.00 -13.55
C ALA A 58 -2.30 7.21 -13.60
N HIS A 59 -2.22 5.93 -13.96
CA HIS A 59 -3.36 5.02 -13.89
C HIS A 59 -3.76 4.72 -12.45
N ALA A 60 -2.76 4.45 -11.62
CA ALA A 60 -2.90 4.22 -10.19
C ALA A 60 -1.61 4.61 -9.46
N VAL A 61 -1.70 4.82 -8.17
CA VAL A 61 -0.58 5.18 -7.30
C VAL A 61 -0.39 4.10 -6.24
N VAL A 62 0.86 3.72 -5.96
CA VAL A 62 1.18 2.77 -4.90
C VAL A 62 2.23 3.38 -3.97
N LEU A 63 1.88 3.59 -2.70
CA LEU A 63 2.82 4.01 -1.66
C LEU A 63 3.49 2.76 -1.07
N SER A 64 4.82 2.72 -1.08
CA SER A 64 5.58 1.57 -0.58
C SER A 64 5.60 1.48 0.95
N GLY A 65 6.18 0.41 1.48
CA GLY A 65 6.66 0.36 2.87
C GLY A 65 7.92 1.20 3.07
N SER A 66 8.26 1.44 4.33
CA SER A 66 9.50 2.06 4.79
C SER A 66 10.05 1.29 5.98
N SER A 67 11.38 1.19 6.08
CA SER A 67 12.08 0.60 7.22
C SER A 67 12.58 1.67 8.20
N ALA A 68 12.55 2.94 7.81
CA ALA A 68 12.99 4.04 8.66
C ALA A 68 11.92 4.41 9.69
N PRO A 69 12.31 4.78 10.92
CA PRO A 69 11.37 5.25 11.92
C PRO A 69 10.72 6.58 11.48
N TRP A 70 9.45 6.78 11.84
CA TRP A 70 8.69 8.01 11.47
C TRP A 70 9.37 9.30 11.90
N ALA A 71 10.12 9.28 13.00
CA ALA A 71 10.86 10.45 13.50
C ALA A 71 11.98 10.90 12.56
N ALA A 72 12.46 10.07 11.64
CA ALA A 72 13.47 10.43 10.65
C ALA A 72 12.87 11.23 9.48
N HIS A 73 11.58 11.07 9.19
CA HIS A 73 10.94 11.67 8.04
C HIS A 73 10.62 13.15 8.27
N ASP A 74 10.86 14.00 7.24
CA ASP A 74 10.46 15.41 7.27
C ASP A 74 8.92 15.55 7.26
N PRO A 75 8.31 16.10 8.34
CA PRO A 75 6.86 16.26 8.40
C PRO A 75 6.29 17.14 7.29
N ALA A 76 7.06 18.11 6.80
CA ALA A 76 6.62 18.98 5.71
C ALA A 76 6.59 18.23 4.37
N ALA A 77 7.59 17.36 4.13
CA ALA A 77 7.58 16.51 2.95
C ALA A 77 6.40 15.50 2.96
N LEU A 78 6.10 14.91 4.12
CA LEU A 78 4.95 14.01 4.25
C LEU A 78 3.60 14.75 4.05
N ARG A 79 3.46 15.98 4.55
CA ARG A 79 2.25 16.78 4.29
C ARG A 79 2.09 17.06 2.80
N ARG A 80 3.16 17.51 2.11
CA ARG A 80 3.12 17.74 0.66
C ARG A 80 2.74 16.46 -0.10
N LEU A 81 3.29 15.32 0.28
CA LEU A 81 2.91 14.04 -0.32
C LEU A 81 1.41 13.78 -0.14
N GLY A 82 0.85 14.01 1.06
CA GLY A 82 -0.58 13.87 1.32
C GLY A 82 -1.43 14.78 0.43
N GLU A 83 -1.03 16.04 0.24
CA GLU A 83 -1.68 16.99 -0.67
C GLU A 83 -1.65 16.49 -2.13
N VAL A 84 -0.47 16.04 -2.60
CA VAL A 84 -0.30 15.50 -3.96
C VAL A 84 -1.14 14.25 -4.18
N VAL A 85 -1.14 13.30 -3.24
CA VAL A 85 -1.94 12.08 -3.32
C VAL A 85 -3.45 12.42 -3.29
N GLY A 86 -3.86 13.28 -2.36
CA GLY A 86 -5.26 13.71 -2.23
C GLY A 86 -5.80 14.44 -3.46
N ALA A 87 -4.97 15.32 -4.06
CA ALA A 87 -5.36 16.07 -5.25
C ALA A 87 -5.36 15.24 -6.54
N SER A 88 -4.71 14.08 -6.54
CA SER A 88 -4.55 13.27 -7.76
C SER A 88 -5.88 12.69 -8.28
N GLY A 89 -6.83 12.41 -7.39
CA GLY A 89 -8.07 11.70 -7.73
C GLY A 89 -7.85 10.28 -8.28
N ARG A 90 -6.64 9.74 -8.15
CA ARG A 90 -6.28 8.42 -8.67
C ARG A 90 -6.56 7.33 -7.64
N PRO A 91 -6.82 6.08 -8.11
CA PRO A 91 -6.81 4.93 -7.21
C PRO A 91 -5.46 4.79 -6.50
N VAL A 92 -5.47 4.61 -5.18
CA VAL A 92 -4.25 4.51 -4.38
C VAL A 92 -4.23 3.24 -3.55
N LEU A 93 -3.10 2.52 -3.58
CA LEU A 93 -2.79 1.43 -2.66
C LEU A 93 -1.63 1.83 -1.76
N GLY A 94 -1.84 1.84 -0.45
CA GLY A 94 -0.78 1.98 0.54
C GLY A 94 -0.34 0.61 1.08
N ILE A 95 0.96 0.35 1.16
CA ILE A 95 1.53 -0.90 1.68
C ILE A 95 2.34 -0.58 2.93
N CYS A 96 2.04 -1.20 4.07
CA CYS A 96 2.73 -1.02 5.35
C CYS A 96 2.79 0.47 5.74
N ALA A 97 3.97 1.09 5.75
CA ALA A 97 4.10 2.53 5.97
C ALA A 97 3.23 3.37 5.01
N GLY A 98 3.04 2.91 3.76
CA GLY A 98 2.13 3.55 2.81
C GLY A 98 0.67 3.55 3.27
N MET A 99 0.18 2.46 3.86
CA MET A 99 -1.15 2.43 4.47
C MET A 99 -1.23 3.38 5.67
N GLN A 100 -0.22 3.37 6.53
CA GLN A 100 -0.14 4.26 7.69
C GLN A 100 -0.18 5.73 7.25
N LEU A 101 0.50 6.07 6.13
CA LEU A 101 0.44 7.41 5.55
C LEU A 101 -0.96 7.75 5.04
N LEU A 102 -1.65 6.86 4.33
CA LEU A 102 -3.03 7.10 3.89
C LEU A 102 -3.95 7.39 5.08
N GLY A 103 -3.83 6.59 6.14
CA GLY A 103 -4.55 6.83 7.39
C GLY A 103 -4.23 8.19 8.00
N ARG A 104 -2.93 8.53 8.09
CA ARG A 104 -2.45 9.81 8.63
C ARG A 104 -2.91 11.01 7.79
N PHE A 105 -2.91 10.91 6.45
CA PHE A 105 -3.40 11.97 5.56
C PHE A 105 -4.90 12.24 5.76
N ALA A 106 -5.64 11.24 6.23
CA ALA A 106 -7.05 11.36 6.57
C ALA A 106 -7.31 11.64 8.07
N GLY A 107 -6.29 11.99 8.85
CA GLY A 107 -6.41 12.38 10.25
C GLY A 107 -6.20 11.26 11.27
N GLY A 108 -5.86 10.06 10.84
CA GLY A 108 -5.50 8.94 11.71
C GLY A 108 -4.13 9.10 12.37
N ARG A 109 -3.88 8.32 13.41
CA ARG A 109 -2.68 8.36 14.25
C ARG A 109 -1.89 7.06 14.13
N ILE A 110 -0.57 7.20 13.98
CA ILE A 110 0.37 6.08 13.93
C ILE A 110 1.06 5.97 15.28
N GLU A 111 1.16 4.75 15.81
CA GLU A 111 1.87 4.45 17.05
C GLU A 111 2.77 3.22 16.88
N HIS A 112 3.68 3.03 17.82
CA HIS A 112 4.48 1.82 17.88
C HIS A 112 3.59 0.65 18.37
N ALA A 113 3.62 -0.46 17.65
CA ALA A 113 2.83 -1.64 17.97
C ALA A 113 3.30 -2.25 19.30
N ALA A 114 2.36 -2.70 20.14
CA ALA A 114 2.69 -3.37 21.39
C ALA A 114 3.51 -4.65 21.14
N GLU A 115 3.18 -5.36 20.07
CA GLU A 115 3.92 -6.52 19.59
C GLU A 115 4.09 -6.44 18.07
N PRO A 116 5.32 -6.52 17.55
CA PRO A 116 5.54 -6.49 16.10
C PRO A 116 5.01 -7.77 15.44
N GLU A 117 4.54 -7.65 14.22
CA GLU A 117 4.15 -8.80 13.40
C GLU A 117 5.19 -9.03 12.31
N ILE A 118 5.81 -10.23 12.30
CA ILE A 118 6.91 -10.59 11.41
C ILE A 118 6.70 -12.00 10.86
N GLY A 119 6.78 -12.15 9.55
CA GLY A 119 6.67 -13.43 8.85
C GLY A 119 5.32 -13.67 8.20
N GLU A 120 5.07 -14.93 7.84
CA GLU A 120 3.83 -15.38 7.22
C GLU A 120 2.78 -15.64 8.30
N LEU A 121 1.84 -14.73 8.48
CA LEU A 121 0.77 -14.83 9.48
C LEU A 121 -0.61 -14.83 8.79
N GLU A 122 -1.60 -15.37 9.48
CA GLU A 122 -3.00 -15.31 9.05
C GLU A 122 -3.61 -13.96 9.40
N ILE A 123 -4.44 -13.45 8.50
CA ILE A 123 -5.34 -12.32 8.77
C ILE A 123 -6.78 -12.80 8.75
N GLU A 124 -7.64 -12.18 9.53
CA GLU A 124 -9.08 -12.36 9.48
C GLU A 124 -9.68 -11.32 8.52
N ILE A 125 -10.40 -11.79 7.51
CA ILE A 125 -11.14 -10.91 6.59
C ILE A 125 -12.41 -10.44 7.30
N VAL A 126 -12.47 -9.16 7.63
CA VAL A 126 -13.64 -8.50 8.23
C VAL A 126 -14.67 -8.18 7.16
N GLU A 127 -14.21 -7.71 6.02
CA GLU A 127 -15.05 -7.37 4.89
C GLU A 127 -14.44 -7.90 3.59
N ARG A 128 -15.22 -8.75 2.91
CA ARG A 128 -14.73 -9.51 1.75
C ARG A 128 -14.81 -8.73 0.44
N ASP A 129 -15.74 -7.80 0.34
CA ASP A 129 -15.98 -7.08 -0.90
C ASP A 129 -14.78 -6.24 -1.35
N GLY A 130 -14.71 -5.97 -2.64
CA GLY A 130 -13.64 -5.16 -3.21
C GLY A 130 -12.29 -5.89 -3.21
N LEU A 131 -11.31 -5.40 -2.45
CA LEU A 131 -9.90 -5.83 -2.51
C LEU A 131 -9.69 -7.34 -2.19
N PHE A 132 -10.54 -7.93 -1.35
CA PHE A 132 -10.39 -9.30 -0.85
C PHE A 132 -11.40 -10.31 -1.39
N ARG A 133 -12.17 -9.93 -2.41
CA ARG A 133 -13.26 -10.76 -2.96
C ARG A 133 -12.85 -12.18 -3.36
N ASP A 134 -11.58 -12.38 -3.78
CA ASP A 134 -11.07 -13.67 -4.27
C ASP A 134 -10.26 -14.44 -3.20
N LEU A 135 -10.27 -14.01 -1.93
CA LEU A 135 -9.51 -14.65 -0.87
C LEU A 135 -10.34 -15.61 -0.02
N SER A 136 -9.68 -16.57 0.64
CA SER A 136 -10.23 -17.35 1.75
C SER A 136 -10.52 -16.46 2.97
N GLU A 137 -11.22 -16.97 3.98
CA GLU A 137 -11.54 -16.20 5.19
C GLU A 137 -10.29 -15.83 6.01
N ARG A 138 -9.30 -16.70 6.04
CA ARG A 138 -8.05 -16.56 6.79
C ARG A 138 -6.85 -16.82 5.88
N PRO A 139 -6.55 -15.89 4.95
CA PRO A 139 -5.39 -16.03 4.10
C PRO A 139 -4.10 -15.75 4.88
N ARG A 140 -3.02 -16.43 4.49
CA ARG A 140 -1.69 -16.11 5.00
C ARG A 140 -1.03 -15.06 4.13
N VAL A 141 -0.46 -14.02 4.77
CA VAL A 141 0.24 -12.91 4.13
C VAL A 141 1.53 -12.59 4.87
N PHE A 142 2.46 -11.90 4.22
CA PHE A 142 3.76 -11.58 4.83
C PHE A 142 3.71 -10.26 5.58
N HIS A 143 4.04 -10.28 6.87
CA HIS A 143 4.11 -9.14 7.77
C HIS A 143 5.56 -8.76 8.06
N TYR A 144 5.83 -7.48 8.16
CA TYR A 144 7.07 -6.93 8.67
C TYR A 144 6.81 -5.48 9.13
N HIS A 145 6.22 -5.30 10.31
CA HIS A 145 5.93 -3.98 10.84
C HIS A 145 6.08 -3.91 12.35
N PHE A 146 6.50 -2.73 12.81
CA PHE A 146 6.72 -2.35 14.19
C PHE A 146 5.82 -1.19 14.62
N ASP A 147 5.26 -0.48 13.65
CA ASP A 147 4.31 0.60 13.85
C ASP A 147 2.98 0.23 13.21
N GLU A 148 1.90 0.81 13.71
CA GLU A 148 0.54 0.57 13.21
C GLU A 148 -0.30 1.85 13.23
N LEU A 149 -1.32 1.88 12.38
CA LEU A 149 -2.38 2.88 12.43
C LEU A 149 -3.36 2.46 13.55
N VAL A 150 -3.55 3.30 14.57
CA VAL A 150 -4.41 2.96 15.72
C VAL A 150 -5.82 3.51 15.62
N ASP A 151 -6.00 4.65 14.96
CA ASP A 151 -7.30 5.25 14.73
C ASP A 151 -7.75 5.02 13.29
N LEU A 152 -8.96 4.49 13.11
CA LEU A 152 -9.59 4.40 11.78
C LEU A 152 -10.10 5.78 11.39
N PRO A 153 -9.59 6.39 10.31
CA PRO A 153 -10.04 7.71 9.90
C PRO A 153 -11.48 7.71 9.37
N ASP A 154 -12.14 8.85 9.45
CA ASP A 154 -13.49 9.04 8.90
C ASP A 154 -13.53 8.72 7.40
N GLY A 155 -14.58 8.01 6.99
CA GLY A 155 -14.78 7.58 5.60
C GLY A 155 -13.94 6.35 5.20
N PHE A 156 -13.25 5.72 6.17
CA PHE A 156 -12.61 4.42 5.98
C PHE A 156 -13.39 3.31 6.67
N ARG A 157 -13.22 2.10 6.15
CA ARG A 157 -13.71 0.85 6.75
C ARG A 157 -12.58 -0.14 6.90
N ILE A 158 -12.74 -1.08 7.84
CA ILE A 158 -11.77 -2.13 8.11
C ILE A 158 -12.05 -3.29 7.17
N LEU A 159 -11.05 -3.75 6.42
CA LEU A 159 -11.16 -4.91 5.54
C LEU A 159 -10.60 -6.18 6.19
N ALA A 160 -9.56 -6.05 7.01
CA ALA A 160 -8.93 -7.18 7.69
C ALA A 160 -8.35 -6.76 9.04
N SER A 161 -8.20 -7.73 9.94
CA SER A 161 -7.64 -7.56 11.28
C SER A 161 -6.81 -8.78 11.70
N THR A 162 -6.01 -8.61 12.77
CA THR A 162 -5.45 -9.69 13.60
C THR A 162 -5.74 -9.39 15.06
N GLU A 163 -5.47 -10.33 15.95
CA GLU A 163 -5.57 -10.09 17.40
C GLU A 163 -4.63 -8.98 17.88
N ARG A 164 -3.47 -8.80 17.20
CA ARG A 164 -2.43 -7.83 17.58
C ARG A 164 -2.62 -6.48 16.91
N CYS A 165 -3.08 -6.46 15.67
CA CYS A 165 -3.27 -5.23 14.88
C CYS A 165 -4.69 -5.19 14.31
N ARG A 166 -5.50 -4.29 14.86
CA ARG A 166 -6.90 -4.14 14.45
C ARG A 166 -7.05 -3.67 13.00
N LEU A 167 -6.13 -2.85 12.51
CA LEU A 167 -6.19 -2.23 11.19
C LEU A 167 -5.17 -2.89 10.25
N GLN A 168 -5.39 -4.15 9.89
CA GLN A 168 -4.54 -4.88 8.95
C GLN A 168 -4.79 -4.49 7.50
N ALA A 169 -6.02 -4.09 7.20
CA ALA A 169 -6.33 -3.47 5.91
C ALA A 169 -7.52 -2.52 6.05
N ILE A 170 -7.48 -1.45 5.30
CA ILE A 170 -8.50 -0.39 5.30
C ILE A 170 -8.85 0.02 3.86
N ALA A 171 -10.05 0.55 3.66
CA ALA A 171 -10.47 1.13 2.40
C ALA A 171 -11.36 2.36 2.59
N SER A 172 -11.26 3.29 1.65
CA SER A 172 -12.21 4.38 1.42
C SER A 172 -12.55 4.41 -0.08
N GLU A 173 -13.71 3.87 -0.44
CA GLU A 173 -14.16 3.86 -1.83
C GLU A 173 -14.37 5.27 -2.35
N GLU A 174 -14.90 6.17 -1.54
CA GLU A 174 -15.10 7.58 -1.90
C GLU A 174 -13.81 8.22 -2.39
N ARG A 175 -12.70 7.96 -1.67
CA ARG A 175 -11.37 8.48 -2.03
C ARG A 175 -10.68 7.62 -3.12
N GLY A 176 -11.12 6.38 -3.33
CA GLY A 176 -10.41 5.40 -4.13
C GLY A 176 -9.09 4.94 -3.47
N TRP A 177 -9.09 4.84 -2.16
CA TRP A 177 -7.90 4.49 -1.37
C TRP A 177 -8.07 3.15 -0.67
N TRP A 178 -7.06 2.29 -0.82
CA TRP A 178 -6.92 1.00 -0.15
C TRP A 178 -5.58 0.94 0.55
N GLY A 179 -5.51 0.23 1.67
CA GLY A 179 -4.27 0.04 2.40
C GLY A 179 -4.16 -1.35 3.00
N THR A 180 -2.94 -1.89 3.04
CA THR A 180 -2.59 -3.13 3.75
C THR A 180 -1.41 -2.87 4.68
N GLN A 181 -1.50 -3.29 5.96
CA GLN A 181 -0.39 -3.22 6.91
C GLN A 181 0.67 -4.27 6.58
N PHE A 182 0.27 -5.40 6.04
CA PHE A 182 1.14 -6.45 5.53
C PHE A 182 1.64 -6.15 4.09
N HIS A 183 2.55 -6.99 3.61
CA HIS A 183 3.27 -6.83 2.33
C HIS A 183 2.73 -7.78 1.25
N PRO A 184 1.69 -7.40 0.48
CA PRO A 184 1.14 -8.25 -0.58
C PRO A 184 2.17 -8.56 -1.67
N GLU A 185 3.13 -7.68 -1.93
CA GLU A 185 4.20 -7.90 -2.91
C GLU A 185 5.21 -8.99 -2.50
N SER A 186 5.19 -9.40 -1.24
CA SER A 186 6.08 -10.44 -0.71
C SER A 186 5.51 -11.85 -0.82
N TYR A 187 4.44 -12.03 -1.59
CA TYR A 187 3.83 -13.34 -1.81
C TYR A 187 4.78 -14.40 -2.39
N ARG A 188 4.48 -15.67 -2.10
CA ARG A 188 5.17 -16.85 -2.64
C ARG A 188 4.16 -17.79 -3.27
N SER A 189 4.63 -18.77 -4.07
CA SER A 189 3.74 -19.77 -4.71
C SER A 189 2.91 -20.55 -3.70
N ALA A 190 3.46 -20.83 -2.52
CA ALA A 190 2.75 -21.52 -1.43
C ALA A 190 1.68 -20.63 -0.75
N ASN A 191 1.83 -19.30 -0.80
CA ASN A 191 0.93 -18.31 -0.18
C ASN A 191 0.63 -17.19 -1.20
N PRO A 192 -0.24 -17.45 -2.20
CA PRO A 192 -0.46 -16.54 -3.33
C PRO A 192 -1.42 -15.37 -3.03
N ALA A 193 -1.95 -15.27 -1.81
CA ALA A 193 -2.96 -14.24 -1.46
C ALA A 193 -2.55 -12.82 -1.87
N GLY A 194 -1.27 -12.47 -1.67
CA GLY A 194 -0.75 -11.15 -2.07
C GLY A 194 -0.84 -10.89 -3.57
N ALA A 195 -0.65 -11.93 -4.41
CA ALA A 195 -0.81 -11.79 -5.87
C ALA A 195 -2.27 -11.49 -6.24
N SER A 196 -3.22 -12.15 -5.58
CA SER A 196 -4.66 -11.88 -5.78
C SER A 196 -5.01 -10.46 -5.36
N ILE A 197 -4.51 -10.00 -4.22
CA ILE A 197 -4.73 -8.63 -3.72
C ILE A 197 -4.23 -7.58 -4.73
N LEU A 198 -2.99 -7.72 -5.22
CA LEU A 198 -2.44 -6.78 -6.19
C LEU A 198 -3.23 -6.77 -7.51
N ARG A 199 -3.62 -7.95 -8.02
CA ARG A 199 -4.46 -8.04 -9.22
C ARG A 199 -5.81 -7.37 -9.00
N THR A 200 -6.50 -7.69 -7.91
CA THR A 200 -7.81 -7.12 -7.60
C THR A 200 -7.76 -5.61 -7.43
N PHE A 201 -6.67 -5.07 -6.84
CA PHE A 201 -6.49 -3.61 -6.78
C PHE A 201 -6.49 -2.97 -8.17
N PHE A 202 -5.77 -3.54 -9.15
CA PHE A 202 -5.75 -2.98 -10.50
C PHE A 202 -7.08 -3.16 -11.24
N GLU A 203 -7.81 -4.26 -11.00
CA GLU A 203 -9.17 -4.43 -11.53
C GLU A 203 -10.15 -3.38 -10.97
N LEU A 204 -10.02 -3.02 -9.69
CA LEU A 204 -10.76 -1.92 -9.08
C LEU A 204 -10.35 -0.55 -9.66
N ALA A 205 -9.06 -0.37 -9.96
CA ALA A 205 -8.56 0.84 -10.59
C ALA A 205 -9.01 0.99 -12.05
N ASP A 206 -9.13 -0.11 -12.79
CA ASP A 206 -9.64 -0.11 -14.18
C ASP A 206 -11.14 0.22 -14.26
N GLY A 207 -11.89 0.04 -13.19
CA GLY A 207 -13.34 0.32 -13.09
C GLY A 207 -13.69 1.75 -12.66
N ARG A 208 -12.69 2.60 -12.42
CA ARG A 208 -12.87 4.01 -11.96
C ARG A 208 -12.46 5.03 -13.05
#